data_c5ae6c851f38bb9c6c5f36d0c27fa3b1
#
_entry.id   c5ae6c851f38bb9c6c5f36d0c27fa3b1
#
_cell.length_a   1.000
_cell.length_b   1.000
_cell.length_c   1.000
_cell.angle_alpha   90.00
_cell.angle_beta   90.00
_cell.angle_gamma   90.00
#
_symmetry.space_group_name_H-M   'P 1'
#
loop_
_entity.id
_entity.type
_entity.pdbx_description
1 polymer ?
#
loop_
_entity_poly.entity_id
_entity_poly.type
_entity_poly.pdbx_seq_one_letter_code
_entity_poly.pdbx_strand_id
1 'polypeptide(L)'
;MGRDRAYAAFFAAFLITHPAVAQDATLTALNGGITISGFLQGYDGEFYRIETSYGLLTVDGQGVICDGPACPDLIAPKAVVRFVGASDAAMVLLPPLFKAFAASVRLDYAELSGPDFVAELRDPSTGKSLAEFSFKPASPQDARAALMAGRAELSLAAALEPDLGHRALALDALLPIMATDNPTPRISTADLALALTGEVANWRDVGGPDMPIVLHSLAEATDLQRALAVRLGQPTAKAVVHPDMASLAAAVARDPWALAVTGRAMQGAAKALLMTDRCGFPLLPSPLAVKAEDYPLTMPLFLLTPRRRLPLFARQFLDFLATPSAQSTIREAGFIDRSPERQPMTADGLRLINAIQGAGDEVTLADLKRLVEGMAGADRLSLTFRFEDGSSQLDPHSRENLDDLARLLETGVFRGENLVFAGFSDGSGAASANLQLSRDRAQSVADALQRVAPDLGADIIPKVDAYGETMPLACDITAPGRQLNRRVELWIKPGLTNTPAP
;
A
#
# COMPACT_ATOMS: atom_id res chain seq x y z
N MET A 1 23.88 37.96 83.03
CA MET A 1 22.63 37.48 82.40
C MET A 1 22.92 37.32 80.93
N GLY A 2 23.41 36.20 80.48
CA GLY A 2 23.73 35.86 79.08
C GLY A 2 22.98 34.60 78.71
N ARG A 3 22.32 34.60 77.58
CA ARG A 3 21.64 33.39 77.07
C ARG A 3 22.37 32.99 75.78
N ASP A 4 23.15 31.86 75.91
CA ASP A 4 23.70 31.18 74.75
C ASP A 4 22.63 30.54 73.92
N ARG A 5 22.65 30.78 72.60
CA ARG A 5 21.86 30.06 71.61
C ARG A 5 22.81 29.17 70.78
N ALA A 6 22.71 27.87 71.02
CA ALA A 6 23.35 26.86 70.18
C ALA A 6 22.56 26.69 68.87
N TYR A 7 23.24 26.83 67.75
CA TYR A 7 22.72 26.49 66.43
C TYR A 7 23.04 25.02 66.15
N ALA A 8 22.01 24.17 66.04
CA ALA A 8 22.14 22.80 65.56
C ALA A 8 22.01 22.82 64.02
N ALA A 9 23.08 22.44 63.34
CA ALA A 9 23.09 22.25 61.89
C ALA A 9 22.46 20.88 61.55
N PHE A 10 21.30 20.87 60.91
CA PHE A 10 20.69 19.66 60.34
C PHE A 10 21.34 19.39 58.97
N PHE A 11 22.14 18.33 58.88
CA PHE A 11 22.58 17.77 57.61
C PHE A 11 21.46 16.88 57.05
N ALA A 12 20.73 17.36 56.05
CA ALA A 12 19.79 16.56 55.26
C ALA A 12 20.58 15.78 54.22
N ALA A 13 20.77 14.48 54.46
CA ALA A 13 21.28 13.56 53.44
C ALA A 13 20.22 13.33 52.39
N PHE A 14 20.40 13.90 51.20
CA PHE A 14 19.61 13.59 49.99
C PHE A 14 20.00 12.18 49.54
N LEU A 15 19.19 11.20 49.87
CA LEU A 15 19.20 9.88 49.20
C LEU A 15 18.67 10.06 47.79
N ILE A 16 19.56 10.10 46.80
CA ILE A 16 19.21 10.00 45.38
C ILE A 16 18.77 8.53 45.15
N THR A 17 17.49 8.27 45.25
CA THR A 17 16.92 7.02 44.78
C THR A 17 16.89 7.07 43.25
N HIS A 18 17.84 6.37 42.62
CA HIS A 18 17.73 6.04 41.21
C HIS A 18 16.49 5.14 41.07
N PRO A 19 15.57 5.42 40.11
CA PRO A 19 14.52 4.47 39.81
C PRO A 19 15.20 3.20 39.32
N ALA A 20 15.07 2.12 40.05
CA ALA A 20 15.42 0.80 39.58
C ALA A 20 14.51 0.54 38.38
N VAL A 21 15.03 0.59 37.16
CA VAL A 21 14.33 0.13 35.98
C VAL A 21 14.03 -1.34 36.21
N ALA A 22 12.78 -1.66 36.48
CA ALA A 22 12.36 -3.02 36.80
C ALA A 22 12.61 -3.91 35.57
N GLN A 23 13.58 -4.79 35.68
CA GLN A 23 13.83 -5.84 34.69
C GLN A 23 12.59 -6.72 34.63
N ASP A 24 12.14 -7.07 33.44
CA ASP A 24 10.87 -7.77 33.23
C ASP A 24 11.05 -9.29 33.03
N ALA A 25 12.28 -9.76 32.81
CA ALA A 25 12.61 -11.18 32.68
C ALA A 25 14.01 -11.51 33.24
N THR A 26 14.12 -12.71 33.77
CA THR A 26 15.38 -13.31 34.23
C THR A 26 15.51 -14.72 33.64
N LEU A 27 16.57 -14.97 32.88
CA LEU A 27 16.92 -16.27 32.34
C LEU A 27 17.98 -16.94 33.19
N THR A 28 17.67 -18.07 33.78
CA THR A 28 18.60 -18.84 34.62
C THR A 28 18.96 -20.15 33.92
N ALA A 29 20.25 -20.41 33.74
CA ALA A 29 20.71 -21.64 33.13
C ALA A 29 20.26 -22.86 33.95
N LEU A 30 19.85 -23.96 33.29
CA LEU A 30 19.38 -25.19 33.94
C LEU A 30 20.41 -25.80 34.91
N ASN A 31 21.70 -25.56 34.69
CA ASN A 31 22.78 -25.96 35.55
C ASN A 31 23.06 -24.97 36.71
N GLY A 32 22.28 -23.90 36.83
CA GLY A 32 22.37 -22.92 37.92
C GLY A 32 23.60 -21.99 37.87
N GLY A 33 24.43 -22.06 36.84
CA GLY A 33 25.70 -21.34 36.78
C GLY A 33 25.64 -19.89 36.25
N ILE A 34 24.64 -19.55 35.45
CA ILE A 34 24.52 -18.23 34.81
C ILE A 34 23.09 -17.72 34.92
N THR A 35 22.97 -16.45 35.30
CA THR A 35 21.68 -15.74 35.33
C THR A 35 21.81 -14.46 34.52
N ILE A 36 20.87 -14.24 33.59
CA ILE A 36 20.79 -13.07 32.72
C ILE A 36 19.47 -12.36 33.00
N SER A 37 19.50 -11.12 33.43
CA SER A 37 18.33 -10.32 33.72
C SER A 37 18.26 -9.11 32.75
N GLY A 38 17.08 -8.77 32.30
CA GLY A 38 16.89 -7.66 31.34
C GLY A 38 15.43 -7.46 30.91
N PHE A 39 15.28 -6.82 29.77
CA PHE A 39 13.99 -6.63 29.10
C PHE A 39 13.83 -7.67 28.00
N LEU A 40 12.81 -8.52 28.12
CA LEU A 40 12.54 -9.52 27.10
C LEU A 40 11.98 -8.84 25.85
N GLN A 41 12.72 -8.93 24.75
CA GLN A 41 12.30 -8.41 23.44
C GLN A 41 11.45 -9.41 22.66
N GLY A 42 11.60 -10.71 22.91
CA GLY A 42 10.81 -11.76 22.30
C GLY A 42 11.34 -13.17 22.61
N TYR A 43 10.49 -14.15 22.28
CA TYR A 43 10.82 -15.57 22.26
C TYR A 43 10.19 -16.16 21.01
N ASP A 44 10.99 -16.86 20.19
CA ASP A 44 10.55 -17.39 18.91
C ASP A 44 10.17 -18.89 18.95
N GLY A 45 10.13 -19.45 20.15
CA GLY A 45 9.91 -20.89 20.39
C GLY A 45 11.19 -21.65 20.64
N GLU A 46 12.35 -21.10 20.25
CA GLU A 46 13.67 -21.70 20.41
C GLU A 46 14.62 -20.77 21.18
N PHE A 47 14.64 -19.47 20.84
CA PHE A 47 15.55 -18.50 21.43
C PHE A 47 14.84 -17.33 22.10
N TYR A 48 15.33 -16.96 23.29
CA TYR A 48 14.99 -15.71 23.97
C TYR A 48 15.86 -14.58 23.42
N ARG A 49 15.27 -13.44 23.09
CA ARG A 49 15.98 -12.19 22.84
C ARG A 49 15.77 -11.25 24.00
N ILE A 50 16.80 -11.00 24.76
CA ILE A 50 16.75 -10.18 25.99
C ILE A 50 17.73 -9.02 25.88
N GLU A 51 17.25 -7.81 26.12
CA GLU A 51 18.06 -6.61 26.17
C GLU A 51 18.58 -6.42 27.60
N THR A 52 19.88 -6.42 27.73
CA THR A 52 20.57 -6.31 29.03
C THR A 52 21.42 -5.04 29.08
N SER A 53 22.05 -4.75 30.22
CA SER A 53 23.05 -3.68 30.32
C SER A 53 24.29 -3.89 29.45
N TYR A 54 24.47 -5.08 28.90
CA TYR A 54 25.57 -5.45 27.99
C TYR A 54 25.12 -5.48 26.49
N GLY A 55 23.88 -5.09 26.20
CA GLY A 55 23.27 -5.14 24.90
C GLY A 55 22.28 -6.29 24.72
N LEU A 56 21.83 -6.47 23.47
CA LEU A 56 20.86 -7.49 23.09
C LEU A 56 21.55 -8.87 23.02
N LEU A 57 21.07 -9.82 23.83
CA LEU A 57 21.53 -11.20 23.84
C LEU A 57 20.48 -12.13 23.26
N THR A 58 20.93 -13.18 22.55
CA THR A 58 20.10 -14.30 22.10
C THR A 58 20.49 -15.53 22.91
N VAL A 59 19.53 -16.11 23.62
CA VAL A 59 19.76 -17.21 24.57
C VAL A 59 18.89 -18.41 24.17
N ASP A 60 19.49 -19.58 24.06
CA ASP A 60 18.78 -20.82 23.75
C ASP A 60 17.79 -21.15 24.89
N GLY A 61 16.50 -21.24 24.52
CA GLY A 61 15.40 -21.51 25.44
C GLY A 61 15.46 -22.90 26.09
N GLN A 62 16.09 -23.88 25.43
CA GLN A 62 16.23 -25.22 25.98
C GLN A 62 17.26 -25.30 27.13
N GLY A 63 18.15 -24.32 27.18
CA GLY A 63 19.20 -24.26 28.19
C GLY A 63 18.87 -23.43 29.42
N VAL A 64 17.73 -22.75 29.50
CA VAL A 64 17.39 -21.80 30.57
C VAL A 64 15.96 -21.91 31.04
N ILE A 65 15.72 -21.46 32.26
CA ILE A 65 14.39 -21.19 32.84
C ILE A 65 14.19 -19.68 32.81
N CYS A 66 13.06 -19.24 32.26
CA CYS A 66 12.65 -17.85 32.30
C CYS A 66 11.73 -17.59 33.49
N ASP A 67 12.05 -16.56 34.29
CA ASP A 67 11.25 -16.09 35.43
C ASP A 67 11.04 -14.57 35.32
N GLY A 68 9.82 -14.12 35.57
CA GLY A 68 9.44 -12.72 35.50
C GLY A 68 8.17 -12.46 34.67
N PRO A 69 7.59 -11.26 34.79
CA PRO A 69 6.30 -10.91 34.17
C PRO A 69 6.31 -10.91 32.64
N ALA A 70 7.49 -10.78 32.03
CA ALA A 70 7.61 -10.82 30.55
C ALA A 70 7.92 -12.23 30.03
N CYS A 71 8.24 -13.18 30.90
CA CYS A 71 8.53 -14.54 30.47
C CYS A 71 7.32 -15.15 29.77
N PRO A 72 7.52 -15.77 28.58
CA PRO A 72 6.44 -16.51 27.95
C PRO A 72 6.06 -17.65 28.90
N ASP A 73 4.82 -17.67 29.32
CA ASP A 73 4.24 -18.81 29.95
C ASP A 73 4.18 -19.94 28.92
N LEU A 74 5.02 -20.94 29.03
CA LEU A 74 5.02 -22.13 28.16
C LEU A 74 3.74 -22.97 28.37
N ILE A 75 2.94 -22.63 29.36
CA ILE A 75 1.58 -23.07 29.64
C ILE A 75 0.57 -22.03 29.13
N ALA A 76 1.04 -20.86 28.64
CA ALA A 76 0.21 -19.72 28.27
C ALA A 76 -0.87 -20.07 27.25
N PRO A 77 -2.02 -19.44 27.35
CA PRO A 77 -3.01 -19.50 26.31
C PRO A 77 -2.38 -19.02 24.99
N LYS A 78 -2.74 -19.71 23.89
CA LYS A 78 -2.33 -19.34 22.54
C LYS A 78 -2.44 -17.83 22.31
N ALA A 79 -1.51 -17.25 21.58
CA ALA A 79 -1.58 -15.84 21.19
C ALA A 79 -2.83 -15.61 20.29
N VAL A 80 -3.61 -14.56 20.57
CA VAL A 80 -4.79 -14.23 19.78
C VAL A 80 -4.53 -12.93 19.03
N VAL A 81 -4.66 -12.98 17.69
CA VAL A 81 -4.55 -11.83 16.80
C VAL A 81 -5.87 -11.65 16.06
N ARG A 82 -6.61 -10.65 16.47
CA ARG A 82 -7.97 -10.37 15.96
C ARG A 82 -7.90 -9.29 14.89
N PHE A 83 -8.42 -9.61 13.72
CA PHE A 83 -8.60 -8.70 12.61
C PHE A 83 -10.06 -8.29 12.49
N VAL A 84 -10.31 -7.05 12.11
CA VAL A 84 -11.64 -6.50 11.85
C VAL A 84 -11.63 -5.69 10.55
N GLY A 85 -12.78 -5.33 10.00
CA GLY A 85 -12.90 -4.38 8.88
C GLY A 85 -13.66 -4.90 7.67
N ALA A 86 -13.28 -4.46 6.47
CA ALA A 86 -13.97 -4.77 5.22
C ALA A 86 -13.91 -6.26 4.88
N SER A 87 -15.08 -6.89 4.72
CA SER A 87 -15.18 -8.35 4.57
C SER A 87 -14.70 -8.85 3.21
N ASP A 88 -15.06 -8.19 2.11
CA ASP A 88 -14.82 -8.71 0.76
C ASP A 88 -13.35 -8.95 0.48
N ALA A 89 -12.52 -7.91 0.65
CA ALA A 89 -11.08 -8.01 0.47
C ALA A 89 -10.43 -8.92 1.52
N ALA A 90 -10.89 -8.87 2.78
CA ALA A 90 -10.31 -9.64 3.88
C ALA A 90 -10.46 -11.15 3.66
N MET A 91 -11.63 -11.61 3.26
CA MET A 91 -11.88 -13.04 3.08
C MET A 91 -11.14 -13.66 1.90
N VAL A 92 -10.68 -12.84 0.96
CA VAL A 92 -9.85 -13.29 -0.16
C VAL A 92 -8.36 -13.19 0.15
N LEU A 93 -7.93 -12.15 0.88
CA LEU A 93 -6.52 -11.89 1.15
C LEU A 93 -5.99 -12.60 2.41
N LEU A 94 -6.74 -12.54 3.52
CA LEU A 94 -6.21 -12.94 4.82
C LEU A 94 -5.97 -14.45 4.94
N PRO A 95 -6.90 -15.37 4.52
CA PRO A 95 -6.67 -16.81 4.65
C PRO A 95 -5.38 -17.28 3.95
N PRO A 96 -5.13 -16.98 2.66
CA PRO A 96 -3.89 -17.38 2.01
C PRO A 96 -2.65 -16.71 2.61
N LEU A 97 -2.75 -15.45 3.06
CA LEU A 97 -1.64 -14.77 3.74
C LEU A 97 -1.31 -15.40 5.10
N PHE A 98 -2.32 -15.81 5.89
CA PHE A 98 -2.08 -16.51 7.15
C PHE A 98 -1.43 -17.88 6.92
N LYS A 99 -1.87 -18.59 5.88
CA LYS A 99 -1.26 -19.87 5.48
C LYS A 99 0.19 -19.70 5.06
N ALA A 100 0.48 -18.69 4.22
CA ALA A 100 1.84 -18.40 3.78
C ALA A 100 2.73 -17.90 4.94
N PHE A 101 2.17 -17.12 5.86
CA PHE A 101 2.85 -16.71 7.09
C PHE A 101 3.19 -17.92 7.98
N ALA A 102 2.23 -18.81 8.25
CA ALA A 102 2.46 -20.02 9.02
C ALA A 102 3.63 -20.84 8.45
N ALA A 103 3.64 -21.04 7.13
CA ALA A 103 4.74 -21.72 6.44
C ALA A 103 6.09 -20.99 6.62
N SER A 104 6.11 -19.66 6.59
CA SER A 104 7.33 -18.86 6.75
C SER A 104 7.96 -18.98 8.13
N VAL A 105 7.13 -19.20 9.16
CA VAL A 105 7.57 -19.43 10.55
C VAL A 105 7.57 -20.92 10.94
N ARG A 106 7.43 -21.82 9.97
CA ARG A 106 7.46 -23.29 10.13
C ARG A 106 6.38 -23.83 11.07
N LEU A 107 5.18 -23.27 10.99
CA LEU A 107 4.01 -23.73 11.74
C LEU A 107 2.98 -24.33 10.79
N ASP A 108 2.19 -25.29 11.27
CA ASP A 108 1.05 -25.82 10.57
C ASP A 108 -0.12 -24.84 10.64
N TYR A 109 -0.84 -24.69 9.53
CA TYR A 109 -2.03 -23.88 9.41
C TYR A 109 -3.30 -24.74 9.40
N ALA A 110 -4.27 -24.38 10.24
CA ALA A 110 -5.57 -25.06 10.29
C ALA A 110 -6.70 -24.03 10.42
N GLU A 111 -7.65 -24.07 9.47
CA GLU A 111 -8.89 -23.31 9.60
C GLU A 111 -9.86 -24.05 10.51
N LEU A 112 -10.53 -23.31 11.40
CA LEU A 112 -11.56 -23.85 12.27
C LEU A 112 -12.93 -23.62 11.66
N SER A 113 -13.77 -24.66 11.70
CA SER A 113 -15.16 -24.56 11.27
C SER A 113 -15.95 -23.70 12.25
N GLY A 114 -16.64 -22.67 11.76
CA GLY A 114 -17.44 -21.77 12.60
C GLY A 114 -18.14 -20.68 11.77
N PRO A 115 -18.94 -19.84 12.42
CA PRO A 115 -19.62 -18.71 11.75
C PRO A 115 -18.65 -17.58 11.38
N ASP A 116 -17.59 -17.40 12.16
CA ASP A 116 -16.53 -16.42 11.91
C ASP A 116 -15.29 -17.13 11.37
N PHE A 117 -14.47 -16.41 10.61
CA PHE A 117 -13.20 -16.93 10.15
C PHE A 117 -12.19 -16.99 11.31
N VAL A 118 -11.70 -18.20 11.57
CA VAL A 118 -10.66 -18.46 12.59
C VAL A 118 -9.65 -19.45 12.03
N ALA A 119 -8.38 -19.17 12.19
CA ALA A 119 -7.27 -20.05 11.84
C ALA A 119 -6.32 -20.23 13.02
N GLU A 120 -5.83 -21.43 13.22
CA GLU A 120 -4.78 -21.73 14.20
C GLU A 120 -3.46 -22.01 13.53
N LEU A 121 -2.40 -21.50 14.15
CA LEU A 121 -1.02 -21.83 13.84
C LEU A 121 -0.50 -22.79 14.90
N ARG A 122 -0.13 -24.00 14.49
CA ARG A 122 0.23 -25.09 15.37
C ARG A 122 1.69 -25.49 15.19
N ASP A 123 2.31 -25.85 16.29
CA ASP A 123 3.62 -26.49 16.28
C ASP A 123 3.53 -27.87 15.64
N PRO A 124 4.27 -28.17 14.56
CA PRO A 124 4.16 -29.42 13.81
C PRO A 124 4.64 -30.64 14.62
N SER A 125 5.48 -30.46 15.63
CA SER A 125 6.02 -31.55 16.44
C SER A 125 5.10 -31.97 17.60
N THR A 126 4.41 -30.99 18.20
CA THR A 126 3.58 -31.22 19.39
C THR A 126 2.08 -31.14 19.10
N GLY A 127 1.67 -30.57 17.95
CA GLY A 127 0.29 -30.25 17.61
C GLY A 127 -0.31 -29.11 18.45
N LYS A 128 0.49 -28.49 19.34
CA LYS A 128 0.02 -27.39 20.20
C LYS A 128 -0.30 -26.16 19.37
N SER A 129 -1.50 -25.57 19.59
CA SER A 129 -1.85 -24.27 19.00
C SER A 129 -1.07 -23.15 19.69
N LEU A 130 -0.22 -22.46 18.93
CA LEU A 130 0.62 -21.36 19.41
C LEU A 130 -0.02 -19.99 19.17
N ALA A 131 -0.78 -19.87 18.07
CA ALA A 131 -1.48 -18.63 17.75
C ALA A 131 -2.85 -18.91 17.12
N GLU A 132 -3.76 -17.97 17.30
CA GLU A 132 -5.05 -17.90 16.66
C GLU A 132 -5.17 -16.58 15.93
N PHE A 133 -5.47 -16.65 14.63
CA PHE A 133 -5.83 -15.50 13.82
C PHE A 133 -7.32 -15.56 13.51
N SER A 134 -8.03 -14.47 13.78
CA SER A 134 -9.46 -14.38 13.49
C SER A 134 -9.79 -13.12 12.73
N PHE A 135 -10.83 -13.20 11.87
CA PHE A 135 -11.37 -12.03 11.19
C PHE A 135 -12.85 -11.89 11.45
N LYS A 136 -13.27 -10.67 11.78
CA LYS A 136 -14.68 -10.31 11.95
C LYS A 136 -15.03 -9.10 11.10
N PRO A 137 -16.06 -9.17 10.24
CA PRO A 137 -16.57 -8.03 9.50
C PRO A 137 -16.97 -6.88 10.44
N ALA A 138 -16.60 -5.67 10.10
CA ALA A 138 -16.95 -4.48 10.86
C ALA A 138 -17.02 -3.25 9.94
N SER A 139 -17.90 -2.30 10.28
CA SER A 139 -17.86 -0.99 9.66
C SER A 139 -16.55 -0.27 10.03
N PRO A 140 -16.07 0.69 9.25
CA PRO A 140 -14.85 1.44 9.59
C PRO A 140 -14.91 2.10 10.97
N GLN A 141 -16.07 2.60 11.37
CA GLN A 141 -16.28 3.19 12.70
C GLN A 141 -16.14 2.14 13.81
N ASP A 142 -16.76 0.96 13.65
CA ASP A 142 -16.70 -0.12 14.63
C ASP A 142 -15.28 -0.72 14.69
N ALA A 143 -14.62 -0.86 13.55
CA ALA A 143 -13.26 -1.34 13.44
C ALA A 143 -12.29 -0.40 14.19
N ARG A 144 -12.39 0.92 13.97
CA ARG A 144 -11.64 1.92 14.73
C ARG A 144 -11.91 1.80 16.25
N ALA A 145 -13.17 1.71 16.64
CA ALA A 145 -13.55 1.55 18.05
C ALA A 145 -13.00 0.26 18.66
N ALA A 146 -12.96 -0.84 17.90
CA ALA A 146 -12.37 -2.11 18.34
C ALA A 146 -10.85 -2.00 18.55
N LEU A 147 -10.11 -1.37 17.61
CA LEU A 147 -8.68 -1.12 17.75
C LEU A 147 -8.35 -0.26 18.97
N MET A 148 -9.06 0.86 19.13
CA MET A 148 -8.84 1.78 20.25
C MET A 148 -9.15 1.15 21.62
N ALA A 149 -10.16 0.29 21.68
CA ALA A 149 -10.55 -0.44 22.88
C ALA A 149 -9.72 -1.72 23.15
N GLY A 150 -8.74 -2.07 22.30
CA GLY A 150 -7.96 -3.30 22.44
C GLY A 150 -8.74 -4.60 22.18
N ARG A 151 -9.89 -4.51 21.53
CA ARG A 151 -10.73 -5.66 21.14
C ARG A 151 -10.29 -6.29 19.82
N ALA A 152 -9.46 -5.58 19.05
CA ALA A 152 -8.78 -6.07 17.85
C ALA A 152 -7.33 -5.56 17.82
N GLU A 153 -6.48 -6.29 17.13
CA GLU A 153 -5.07 -5.96 16.93
C GLU A 153 -4.84 -5.23 15.61
N LEU A 154 -5.57 -5.61 14.58
CA LEU A 154 -5.39 -5.11 13.21
C LEU A 154 -6.75 -4.86 12.55
N SER A 155 -6.82 -3.85 11.68
CA SER A 155 -8.01 -3.63 10.85
C SER A 155 -7.65 -3.50 9.38
N LEU A 156 -8.40 -4.18 8.50
CA LEU A 156 -8.33 -3.98 7.05
C LEU A 156 -9.28 -2.86 6.64
N ALA A 157 -8.76 -1.84 5.96
CA ALA A 157 -9.51 -0.67 5.53
C ALA A 157 -9.02 -0.13 4.19
N ALA A 158 -9.89 0.54 3.43
CA ALA A 158 -9.55 1.21 2.17
C ALA A 158 -9.15 2.70 2.37
N ALA A 159 -9.19 3.19 3.60
CA ALA A 159 -8.83 4.57 3.92
C ALA A 159 -7.99 4.62 5.21
N LEU A 160 -7.16 5.65 5.30
CA LEU A 160 -6.39 5.94 6.51
C LEU A 160 -7.31 6.53 7.58
N GLU A 161 -7.00 6.23 8.84
CA GLU A 161 -7.71 6.76 9.99
C GLU A 161 -6.77 7.63 10.85
N PRO A 162 -7.22 8.82 11.29
CA PRO A 162 -6.45 9.64 12.21
C PRO A 162 -6.07 8.86 13.47
N ASP A 163 -4.87 9.12 14.01
CA ASP A 163 -4.36 8.52 15.25
C ASP A 163 -4.08 7.00 15.21
N LEU A 164 -4.26 6.33 14.10
CA LEU A 164 -3.83 4.95 13.89
C LEU A 164 -2.54 4.90 13.08
N GLY A 165 -1.71 3.91 13.36
CA GLY A 165 -0.64 3.51 12.46
C GLY A 165 -1.24 2.76 11.26
N HIS A 166 -0.50 2.69 10.16
CA HIS A 166 -0.95 1.96 8.98
C HIS A 166 0.22 1.27 8.28
N ARG A 167 -0.12 0.24 7.53
CA ARG A 167 0.76 -0.39 6.55
C ARG A 167 -0.05 -0.71 5.31
N ALA A 168 0.42 -0.26 4.15
CA ALA A 168 -0.21 -0.63 2.90
C ALA A 168 -0.01 -2.14 2.66
N LEU A 169 -1.12 -2.86 2.49
CA LEU A 169 -1.15 -4.31 2.28
C LEU A 169 -1.12 -4.65 0.80
N ALA A 170 -2.05 -4.09 0.04
CA ALA A 170 -2.27 -4.37 -1.37
C ALA A 170 -2.95 -3.17 -2.04
N LEU A 171 -3.07 -3.21 -3.35
CA LEU A 171 -3.89 -2.31 -4.13
C LEU A 171 -4.97 -3.12 -4.86
N ASP A 172 -6.15 -2.54 -5.04
CA ASP A 172 -7.17 -3.03 -5.95
C ASP A 172 -7.48 -1.97 -7.01
N ALA A 173 -7.87 -2.40 -8.20
CA ALA A 173 -8.40 -1.55 -9.23
C ALA A 173 -9.92 -1.69 -9.23
N LEU A 174 -10.62 -0.58 -9.01
CA LEU A 174 -12.07 -0.56 -9.13
C LEU A 174 -12.43 -0.50 -10.62
N LEU A 175 -13.20 -1.47 -11.09
CA LEU A 175 -13.60 -1.63 -12.47
C LEU A 175 -15.08 -1.31 -12.64
N PRO A 176 -15.48 -0.44 -13.56
CA PRO A 176 -16.85 -0.44 -14.05
C PRO A 176 -17.08 -1.75 -14.80
N ILE A 177 -18.15 -2.44 -14.46
CA ILE A 177 -18.51 -3.74 -15.03
C ILE A 177 -19.92 -3.73 -15.62
N MET A 178 -20.10 -4.55 -16.65
CA MET A 178 -21.36 -4.80 -17.34
C MET A 178 -21.48 -6.26 -17.77
N ALA A 179 -22.62 -6.66 -18.30
CA ALA A 179 -22.77 -7.98 -18.91
C ALA A 179 -21.93 -8.12 -20.19
N THR A 180 -21.52 -9.34 -20.52
CA THR A 180 -20.66 -9.65 -21.67
C THR A 180 -21.33 -9.33 -23.01
N ASP A 181 -22.65 -9.44 -23.08
CA ASP A 181 -23.47 -9.18 -24.26
C ASP A 181 -23.88 -7.70 -24.42
N ASN A 182 -23.57 -6.83 -23.45
CA ASN A 182 -23.72 -5.39 -23.61
C ASN A 182 -22.72 -4.88 -24.66
N PRO A 183 -23.18 -4.25 -25.78
CA PRO A 183 -22.30 -3.86 -26.87
C PRO A 183 -21.55 -2.54 -26.63
N THR A 184 -21.76 -1.85 -25.52
CA THR A 184 -21.09 -0.57 -25.20
C THR A 184 -19.57 -0.79 -25.18
N PRO A 185 -18.79 -0.08 -26.01
CA PRO A 185 -17.37 -0.36 -26.16
C PRO A 185 -16.50 0.25 -25.05
N ARG A 186 -16.89 1.41 -24.53
CA ARG A 186 -16.13 2.21 -23.57
C ARG A 186 -17.02 3.24 -22.88
N ILE A 187 -16.53 3.80 -21.78
CA ILE A 187 -17.15 4.91 -21.06
C ILE A 187 -16.09 5.91 -20.63
N SER A 188 -16.37 7.21 -20.77
CA SER A 188 -15.46 8.21 -20.20
C SER A 188 -15.59 8.27 -18.65
N THR A 189 -14.55 8.71 -17.96
CA THR A 189 -14.60 8.93 -16.50
C THR A 189 -15.71 9.91 -16.12
N ALA A 190 -15.98 10.90 -16.95
CA ALA A 190 -17.06 11.86 -16.73
C ALA A 190 -18.43 11.21 -16.89
N ASP A 191 -18.65 10.46 -17.97
CA ASP A 191 -19.92 9.77 -18.22
C ASP A 191 -20.19 8.68 -17.17
N LEU A 192 -19.13 7.97 -16.74
CA LEU A 192 -19.25 7.02 -15.64
C LEU A 192 -19.71 7.71 -14.35
N ALA A 193 -19.15 8.87 -14.02
CA ALA A 193 -19.57 9.63 -12.85
C ALA A 193 -21.05 10.06 -12.97
N LEU A 194 -21.47 10.59 -14.12
CA LEU A 194 -22.86 10.98 -14.37
C LEU A 194 -23.82 9.78 -14.32
N ALA A 195 -23.40 8.62 -14.84
CA ALA A 195 -24.20 7.39 -14.75
C ALA A 195 -24.34 6.91 -13.30
N LEU A 196 -23.24 6.89 -12.54
CA LEU A 196 -23.25 6.47 -11.13
C LEU A 196 -24.03 7.42 -10.21
N THR A 197 -24.13 8.71 -10.56
CA THR A 197 -24.95 9.70 -9.84
C THR A 197 -26.39 9.77 -10.35
N GLY A 198 -26.72 9.04 -11.43
CA GLY A 198 -28.07 8.97 -11.99
C GLY A 198 -28.45 10.14 -12.89
N GLU A 199 -27.49 11.01 -13.22
CA GLU A 199 -27.70 12.11 -14.17
C GLU A 199 -27.76 11.60 -15.62
N VAL A 200 -27.07 10.51 -15.93
CA VAL A 200 -27.19 9.74 -17.18
C VAL A 200 -27.83 8.40 -16.84
N ALA A 201 -29.02 8.15 -17.42
CA ALA A 201 -29.83 6.98 -17.12
C ALA A 201 -30.07 6.08 -18.34
N ASN A 202 -29.45 6.36 -19.47
CA ASN A 202 -29.63 5.58 -20.71
C ASN A 202 -28.25 5.28 -21.33
N TRP A 203 -28.03 4.03 -21.71
CA TRP A 203 -26.80 3.60 -22.36
C TRP A 203 -26.49 4.35 -23.66
N ARG A 204 -27.52 4.79 -24.39
CA ARG A 204 -27.38 5.63 -25.61
C ARG A 204 -26.55 6.88 -25.35
N ASP A 205 -26.71 7.49 -24.18
CA ASP A 205 -26.06 8.76 -23.84
C ASP A 205 -24.55 8.60 -23.59
N VAL A 206 -24.11 7.35 -23.44
CA VAL A 206 -22.69 6.96 -23.27
C VAL A 206 -22.17 6.10 -24.42
N GLY A 207 -22.86 6.13 -25.57
CA GLY A 207 -22.44 5.45 -26.80
C GLY A 207 -22.87 3.98 -26.90
N GLY A 208 -23.78 3.55 -26.06
CA GLY A 208 -24.41 2.22 -26.07
C GLY A 208 -25.78 2.20 -26.81
N PRO A 209 -26.56 1.13 -26.62
CA PRO A 209 -27.92 1.01 -27.19
C PRO A 209 -28.92 1.90 -26.44
N ASP A 210 -30.08 2.12 -27.08
CA ASP A 210 -31.19 2.88 -26.47
C ASP A 210 -31.94 2.06 -25.43
N MET A 211 -31.31 1.88 -24.27
CA MET A 211 -31.82 1.10 -23.12
C MET A 211 -31.46 1.78 -21.81
N PRO A 212 -32.29 1.64 -20.76
CA PRO A 212 -31.99 2.24 -19.47
C PRO A 212 -30.74 1.60 -18.84
N ILE A 213 -29.97 2.41 -18.12
CA ILE A 213 -28.91 1.91 -17.25
C ILE A 213 -29.54 1.42 -15.94
N VAL A 214 -29.32 0.15 -15.62
CA VAL A 214 -29.71 -0.44 -14.32
C VAL A 214 -28.52 -0.44 -13.41
N LEU A 215 -28.52 0.45 -12.41
CA LEU A 215 -27.41 0.52 -11.45
C LEU A 215 -27.47 -0.60 -10.42
N HIS A 216 -26.35 -1.26 -10.19
CA HIS A 216 -26.12 -2.20 -9.11
C HIS A 216 -25.03 -1.68 -8.17
N SER A 217 -25.20 -1.87 -6.87
CA SER A 217 -24.27 -1.37 -5.85
C SER A 217 -24.15 -2.29 -4.65
N LEU A 218 -23.21 -2.01 -3.78
CA LEU A 218 -23.19 -2.51 -2.41
C LEU A 218 -23.88 -1.49 -1.48
N ALA A 219 -24.07 -1.86 -0.21
CA ALA A 219 -24.56 -0.93 0.80
C ALA A 219 -23.60 0.26 0.97
N GLU A 220 -24.13 1.45 1.20
CA GLU A 220 -23.36 2.72 1.31
C GLU A 220 -22.25 2.67 2.36
N ALA A 221 -22.41 1.89 3.40
CA ALA A 221 -21.45 1.74 4.48
C ALA A 221 -20.20 0.92 4.10
N THR A 222 -20.18 0.26 2.93
CA THR A 222 -19.02 -0.50 2.47
C THR A 222 -17.88 0.40 2.04
N ASP A 223 -16.64 -0.10 2.16
CA ASP A 223 -15.44 0.66 1.78
C ASP A 223 -15.45 1.04 0.29
N LEU A 224 -15.94 0.16 -0.58
CA LEU A 224 -16.06 0.44 -2.01
C LEU A 224 -17.01 1.62 -2.26
N GLN A 225 -18.23 1.60 -1.69
CA GLN A 225 -19.20 2.68 -1.91
C GLN A 225 -18.71 4.01 -1.32
N ARG A 226 -18.06 3.98 -0.17
CA ARG A 226 -17.43 5.16 0.42
C ARG A 226 -16.30 5.70 -0.43
N ALA A 227 -15.46 4.82 -0.97
CA ALA A 227 -14.37 5.21 -1.89
C ALA A 227 -14.92 5.84 -3.19
N LEU A 228 -16.03 5.34 -3.72
CA LEU A 228 -16.70 5.93 -4.87
C LEU A 228 -17.32 7.29 -4.49
N ALA A 229 -18.05 7.39 -3.39
CA ALA A 229 -18.68 8.63 -2.94
C ALA A 229 -17.67 9.77 -2.75
N VAL A 230 -16.48 9.48 -2.20
CA VAL A 230 -15.40 10.46 -2.08
C VAL A 230 -14.95 10.95 -3.47
N ARG A 231 -14.80 10.06 -4.46
CA ARG A 231 -14.38 10.43 -5.82
C ARG A 231 -15.45 11.18 -6.60
N LEU A 232 -16.72 10.84 -6.38
CA LEU A 232 -17.87 11.48 -7.03
C LEU A 232 -18.26 12.80 -6.34
N GLY A 233 -17.79 13.05 -5.11
CA GLY A 233 -18.24 14.16 -4.26
C GLY A 233 -19.65 13.99 -3.69
N GLN A 234 -20.31 12.86 -3.98
CA GLN A 234 -21.66 12.50 -3.52
C GLN A 234 -21.87 10.98 -3.56
N PRO A 235 -22.85 10.44 -2.82
CA PRO A 235 -23.22 9.02 -2.92
C PRO A 235 -23.67 8.65 -4.33
N THR A 236 -23.55 7.36 -4.67
CA THR A 236 -24.13 6.80 -5.89
C THR A 236 -25.67 6.88 -5.85
N ALA A 237 -26.30 6.97 -7.03
CA ALA A 237 -27.76 6.99 -7.15
C ALA A 237 -28.38 5.69 -6.65
N LYS A 238 -29.73 5.71 -6.53
CA LYS A 238 -30.49 4.52 -6.13
C LYS A 238 -30.20 3.37 -7.08
N ALA A 239 -29.82 2.24 -6.51
CA ALA A 239 -29.37 1.04 -7.23
C ALA A 239 -29.98 -0.23 -6.62
N VAL A 240 -29.84 -1.37 -7.33
CA VAL A 240 -30.09 -2.70 -6.77
C VAL A 240 -28.92 -3.04 -5.85
N VAL A 241 -29.18 -3.16 -4.55
CA VAL A 241 -28.15 -3.36 -3.53
C VAL A 241 -27.86 -4.85 -3.35
N HIS A 242 -26.58 -5.21 -3.31
CA HIS A 242 -26.09 -6.57 -3.10
C HIS A 242 -25.34 -6.70 -1.76
N PRO A 243 -25.31 -7.92 -1.18
CA PRO A 243 -24.67 -8.14 0.12
C PRO A 243 -23.11 -8.09 0.04
N ASP A 244 -22.53 -8.46 -1.11
CA ASP A 244 -21.09 -8.59 -1.35
C ASP A 244 -20.74 -8.39 -2.83
N MET A 245 -19.43 -8.21 -3.12
CA MET A 245 -18.93 -7.97 -4.47
C MET A 245 -19.16 -9.17 -5.42
N ALA A 246 -19.10 -10.39 -4.92
CA ALA A 246 -19.29 -11.59 -5.74
C ALA A 246 -20.75 -11.69 -6.22
N SER A 247 -21.70 -11.45 -5.33
CA SER A 247 -23.14 -11.41 -5.66
C SER A 247 -23.47 -10.27 -6.62
N LEU A 248 -22.84 -9.09 -6.42
CA LEU A 248 -22.96 -7.94 -7.32
C LEU A 248 -22.46 -8.29 -8.73
N ALA A 249 -21.25 -8.81 -8.87
CA ALA A 249 -20.67 -9.17 -10.15
C ALA A 249 -21.47 -10.27 -10.86
N ALA A 250 -21.96 -11.26 -10.12
CA ALA A 250 -22.80 -12.33 -10.64
C ALA A 250 -24.17 -11.82 -11.12
N ALA A 251 -24.75 -10.81 -10.48
CA ALA A 251 -26.00 -10.18 -10.91
C ALA A 251 -25.78 -9.35 -12.19
N VAL A 252 -24.72 -8.53 -12.23
CA VAL A 252 -24.35 -7.73 -13.41
C VAL A 252 -24.08 -8.61 -14.64
N ALA A 253 -23.40 -9.74 -14.47
CA ALA A 253 -23.12 -10.65 -15.56
C ALA A 253 -24.40 -11.23 -16.24
N ARG A 254 -25.56 -11.19 -15.57
CA ARG A 254 -26.85 -11.72 -16.05
C ARG A 254 -27.84 -10.67 -16.51
N ASP A 255 -27.60 -9.40 -16.20
CA ASP A 255 -28.44 -8.29 -16.61
C ASP A 255 -27.74 -7.48 -17.71
N PRO A 256 -28.17 -7.58 -18.97
CA PRO A 256 -27.50 -6.91 -20.10
C PRO A 256 -27.48 -5.38 -19.98
N TRP A 257 -28.30 -4.80 -19.12
CA TRP A 257 -28.39 -3.35 -18.93
C TRP A 257 -27.76 -2.87 -17.62
N ALA A 258 -27.22 -3.78 -16.85
CA ALA A 258 -26.59 -3.47 -15.58
C ALA A 258 -25.28 -2.69 -15.77
N LEU A 259 -25.06 -1.73 -14.86
CA LEU A 259 -23.80 -1.04 -14.64
C LEU A 259 -23.48 -1.11 -13.14
N ALA A 260 -22.27 -1.50 -12.80
CA ALA A 260 -21.77 -1.46 -11.43
C ALA A 260 -20.28 -1.13 -11.42
N VAL A 261 -19.73 -0.91 -10.21
CA VAL A 261 -18.29 -0.87 -9.96
C VAL A 261 -17.96 -1.99 -8.96
N THR A 262 -16.91 -2.76 -9.25
CA THR A 262 -16.40 -3.81 -8.36
C THR A 262 -14.88 -3.76 -8.29
N GLY A 263 -14.26 -4.45 -7.33
CA GLY A 263 -12.82 -4.68 -7.32
C GLY A 263 -12.40 -5.66 -8.42
N ARG A 264 -11.20 -5.48 -8.97
CA ARG A 264 -10.63 -6.36 -10.00
C ARG A 264 -10.59 -7.82 -9.56
N ALA A 265 -10.21 -8.07 -8.30
CA ALA A 265 -10.16 -9.42 -7.73
C ALA A 265 -11.53 -10.10 -7.68
N MET A 266 -12.64 -9.34 -7.75
CA MET A 266 -14.01 -9.81 -7.60
C MET A 266 -14.86 -9.64 -8.87
N GLN A 267 -14.23 -9.39 -10.03
CA GLN A 267 -14.94 -9.16 -11.29
C GLN A 267 -15.85 -10.32 -11.71
N GLY A 268 -15.47 -11.57 -11.38
CA GLY A 268 -16.20 -12.76 -11.75
C GLY A 268 -16.37 -12.91 -13.26
N ALA A 269 -17.59 -13.26 -13.70
CA ALA A 269 -17.95 -13.42 -15.12
C ALA A 269 -18.40 -12.12 -15.80
N ALA A 270 -18.53 -11.02 -15.06
CA ALA A 270 -18.87 -9.73 -15.65
C ALA A 270 -17.71 -9.17 -16.49
N LYS A 271 -18.06 -8.42 -17.55
CA LYS A 271 -17.08 -7.79 -18.42
C LYS A 271 -16.69 -6.41 -17.87
N ALA A 272 -15.39 -6.16 -17.75
CA ALA A 272 -14.90 -4.81 -17.47
C ALA A 272 -15.21 -3.88 -18.68
N LEU A 273 -15.83 -2.74 -18.39
CA LEU A 273 -16.07 -1.70 -19.37
C LEU A 273 -14.82 -0.83 -19.49
N LEU A 274 -14.29 -0.69 -20.70
CA LEU A 274 -13.09 0.11 -20.95
C LEU A 274 -13.34 1.56 -20.55
N MET A 275 -12.54 2.09 -19.63
CA MET A 275 -12.57 3.50 -19.30
C MET A 275 -11.67 4.33 -20.22
N THR A 276 -12.09 5.55 -20.50
CA THR A 276 -11.28 6.57 -21.15
C THR A 276 -11.32 7.86 -20.33
N ASP A 277 -10.38 8.75 -20.57
CA ASP A 277 -10.54 10.14 -20.14
C ASP A 277 -11.44 10.92 -21.14
N ARG A 278 -11.57 12.23 -20.95
CA ARG A 278 -12.38 13.11 -21.81
C ARG A 278 -11.83 13.27 -23.22
N CYS A 279 -10.54 13.08 -23.44
CA CYS A 279 -9.89 13.11 -24.75
C CYS A 279 -9.90 11.75 -25.45
N GLY A 280 -10.43 10.72 -24.81
CA GLY A 280 -10.49 9.36 -25.33
C GLY A 280 -9.22 8.55 -25.04
N PHE A 281 -8.30 9.02 -24.21
CA PHE A 281 -7.13 8.24 -23.80
C PHE A 281 -7.58 7.06 -22.95
N PRO A 282 -7.20 5.82 -23.30
CA PRO A 282 -7.62 4.64 -22.57
C PRO A 282 -6.94 4.59 -21.19
N LEU A 283 -7.75 4.29 -20.18
CA LEU A 283 -7.33 4.14 -18.80
C LEU A 283 -7.36 2.65 -18.43
N LEU A 284 -6.20 2.00 -18.54
CA LEU A 284 -6.09 0.55 -18.33
C LEU A 284 -5.73 0.23 -16.89
N PRO A 285 -6.43 -0.72 -16.22
CA PRO A 285 -6.14 -1.13 -14.85
C PRO A 285 -4.98 -2.15 -14.81
N SER A 286 -3.87 -1.86 -15.50
CA SER A 286 -2.68 -2.72 -15.44
C SER A 286 -2.01 -2.62 -14.07
N PRO A 287 -1.27 -3.65 -13.61
CA PRO A 287 -0.55 -3.59 -12.35
C PRO A 287 0.36 -2.35 -12.25
N LEU A 288 1.07 -2.02 -13.32
CA LEU A 288 1.92 -0.83 -13.37
C LEU A 288 1.10 0.45 -13.22
N ALA A 289 0.00 0.61 -13.98
CA ALA A 289 -0.82 1.82 -13.94
C ALA A 289 -1.49 2.03 -12.56
N VAL A 290 -1.87 0.94 -11.89
CA VAL A 290 -2.44 1.01 -10.55
C VAL A 290 -1.36 1.36 -9.51
N LYS A 291 -0.20 0.72 -9.55
CA LYS A 291 0.93 1.02 -8.65
C LYS A 291 1.47 2.43 -8.84
N ALA A 292 1.47 2.92 -10.06
CA ALA A 292 1.92 4.27 -10.40
C ALA A 292 0.82 5.34 -10.21
N GLU A 293 -0.38 4.94 -9.76
CA GLU A 293 -1.57 5.81 -9.67
C GLU A 293 -1.96 6.51 -10.98
N ASP A 294 -1.64 5.90 -12.11
CA ASP A 294 -2.09 6.37 -13.43
C ASP A 294 -3.54 5.97 -13.71
N TYR A 295 -4.04 4.96 -12.99
CA TYR A 295 -5.43 4.51 -13.04
C TYR A 295 -6.28 5.24 -11.98
N PRO A 296 -7.30 6.02 -12.36
CA PRO A 296 -7.98 6.93 -11.42
C PRO A 296 -8.85 6.22 -10.37
N LEU A 297 -9.22 4.97 -10.60
CA LEU A 297 -10.03 4.17 -9.66
C LEU A 297 -9.17 3.14 -8.89
N THR A 298 -7.94 3.50 -8.58
CA THR A 298 -7.09 2.71 -7.66
C THR A 298 -7.66 2.79 -6.24
N MET A 299 -7.79 1.65 -5.58
CA MET A 299 -8.21 1.54 -4.18
C MET A 299 -7.10 0.88 -3.35
N PRO A 300 -6.41 1.62 -2.50
CA PRO A 300 -5.45 1.04 -1.58
C PRO A 300 -6.16 0.24 -0.47
N LEU A 301 -5.51 -0.81 -0.01
CA LEU A 301 -5.91 -1.60 1.15
C LEU A 301 -4.82 -1.50 2.21
N PHE A 302 -5.19 -1.04 3.40
CA PHE A 302 -4.30 -0.84 4.53
C PHE A 302 -4.62 -1.79 5.67
N LEU A 303 -3.59 -2.24 6.38
CA LEU A 303 -3.72 -2.73 7.73
C LEU A 303 -3.49 -1.57 8.70
N LEU A 304 -4.54 -1.18 9.41
CA LEU A 304 -4.49 -0.17 10.44
C LEU A 304 -4.07 -0.81 11.77
N THR A 305 -3.24 -0.10 12.52
CA THR A 305 -2.69 -0.55 13.79
C THR A 305 -2.95 0.47 14.90
N PRO A 306 -3.25 0.04 16.13
CA PRO A 306 -3.30 0.95 17.27
C PRO A 306 -1.89 1.41 17.64
N ARG A 307 -1.77 2.53 18.35
CA ARG A 307 -0.46 3.05 18.84
C ARG A 307 0.15 2.22 19.97
N ARG A 308 -0.61 1.26 20.53
CA ARG A 308 -0.09 0.33 21.54
C ARG A 308 0.81 -0.75 20.94
N ARG A 309 1.67 -1.35 21.73
CA ARG A 309 2.49 -2.50 21.32
C ARG A 309 1.59 -3.68 20.94
N LEU A 310 1.80 -4.23 19.76
CA LEU A 310 1.09 -5.42 19.27
C LEU A 310 1.72 -6.71 19.80
N PRO A 311 0.94 -7.81 19.90
CA PRO A 311 1.47 -9.15 20.16
C PRO A 311 2.56 -9.54 19.17
N LEU A 312 3.48 -10.42 19.59
CA LEU A 312 4.62 -10.81 18.76
C LEU A 312 4.18 -11.35 17.38
N PHE A 313 3.25 -12.29 17.34
CA PHE A 313 2.75 -12.85 16.06
C PHE A 313 2.13 -11.80 15.16
N ALA A 314 1.45 -10.79 15.68
CA ALA A 314 0.93 -9.68 14.88
C ALA A 314 2.06 -8.84 14.26
N ARG A 315 3.15 -8.58 15.01
CA ARG A 315 4.33 -7.87 14.49
C ARG A 315 5.06 -8.68 13.44
N GLN A 316 5.30 -9.97 13.69
CA GLN A 316 5.92 -10.87 12.73
C GLN A 316 5.09 -11.01 11.46
N PHE A 317 3.76 -11.03 11.56
CA PHE A 317 2.88 -11.01 10.39
C PHE A 317 3.04 -9.72 9.59
N LEU A 318 3.08 -8.56 10.25
CA LEU A 318 3.33 -7.28 9.58
C LEU A 318 4.70 -7.26 8.88
N ASP A 319 5.74 -7.84 9.49
CA ASP A 319 7.07 -7.94 8.87
C ASP A 319 7.08 -8.92 7.68
N PHE A 320 6.36 -10.04 7.82
CA PHE A 320 6.18 -11.00 6.74
C PHE A 320 5.57 -10.36 5.48
N LEU A 321 4.66 -9.40 5.61
CA LEU A 321 4.02 -8.74 4.46
C LEU A 321 5.01 -8.05 3.50
N ALA A 322 6.21 -7.71 3.96
CA ALA A 322 7.27 -7.15 3.10
C ALA A 322 8.04 -8.22 2.30
N THR A 323 7.81 -9.51 2.57
CA THR A 323 8.56 -10.60 1.92
C THR A 323 8.04 -10.91 0.50
N PRO A 324 8.91 -11.43 -0.39
CA PRO A 324 8.47 -11.87 -1.72
C PRO A 324 7.35 -12.92 -1.70
N SER A 325 7.32 -13.79 -0.67
CA SER A 325 6.27 -14.79 -0.49
C SER A 325 4.91 -14.16 -0.25
N ALA A 326 4.81 -13.16 0.64
CA ALA A 326 3.57 -12.44 0.88
C ALA A 326 3.11 -11.69 -0.38
N GLN A 327 4.04 -11.03 -1.09
CA GLN A 327 3.72 -10.30 -2.32
C GLN A 327 3.22 -11.25 -3.44
N SER A 328 3.78 -12.46 -3.56
CA SER A 328 3.26 -13.49 -4.48
C SER A 328 1.85 -13.93 -4.10
N THR A 329 1.61 -14.19 -2.81
CA THR A 329 0.30 -14.59 -2.30
C THR A 329 -0.77 -13.52 -2.59
N ILE A 330 -0.43 -12.22 -2.46
CA ILE A 330 -1.34 -11.12 -2.80
C ILE A 330 -1.71 -11.15 -4.30
N ARG A 331 -0.72 -11.36 -5.20
CA ARG A 331 -0.98 -11.47 -6.64
C ARG A 331 -1.84 -12.67 -6.98
N GLU A 332 -1.56 -13.83 -6.37
CA GLU A 332 -2.34 -15.07 -6.56
C GLU A 332 -3.79 -14.91 -6.08
N ALA A 333 -4.02 -14.10 -5.07
CA ALA A 333 -5.36 -13.72 -4.61
C ALA A 333 -6.10 -12.73 -5.55
N GLY A 334 -5.46 -12.29 -6.64
CA GLY A 334 -6.05 -11.39 -7.66
C GLY A 334 -5.85 -9.91 -7.40
N PHE A 335 -5.22 -9.54 -6.28
CA PHE A 335 -4.89 -8.16 -5.95
C PHE A 335 -3.55 -7.74 -6.55
N ILE A 336 -3.26 -6.46 -6.46
CA ILE A 336 -1.99 -5.89 -6.91
C ILE A 336 -1.10 -5.71 -5.69
N ASP A 337 0.08 -6.34 -5.74
CA ASP A 337 1.08 -6.29 -4.70
C ASP A 337 1.85 -4.97 -4.67
N ARG A 338 2.74 -4.81 -3.69
CA ARG A 338 3.56 -3.60 -3.49
C ARG A 338 4.96 -3.70 -4.11
N SER A 339 5.36 -4.83 -4.69
CA SER A 339 6.67 -4.96 -5.34
C SER A 339 6.75 -4.04 -6.56
N PRO A 340 7.89 -3.40 -6.84
CA PRO A 340 8.04 -2.60 -8.05
C PRO A 340 7.76 -3.42 -9.30
N GLU A 341 6.91 -2.90 -10.18
CA GLU A 341 6.66 -3.44 -11.52
C GLU A 341 7.64 -2.83 -12.50
N ARG A 342 8.14 -3.64 -13.43
CA ARG A 342 9.03 -3.19 -14.49
C ARG A 342 8.40 -3.48 -15.85
N GLN A 343 8.28 -2.46 -16.69
CA GLN A 343 7.66 -2.57 -18.02
C GLN A 343 8.51 -1.86 -19.06
N PRO A 344 8.91 -2.55 -20.14
CA PRO A 344 9.65 -1.91 -21.22
C PRO A 344 8.80 -0.86 -21.95
N MET A 345 9.42 0.23 -22.38
CA MET A 345 8.75 1.30 -23.12
C MET A 345 8.02 0.78 -24.37
N THR A 346 8.54 -0.28 -25.00
CA THR A 346 7.93 -0.91 -26.19
C THR A 346 6.60 -1.60 -25.89
N ALA A 347 6.35 -2.02 -24.65
CA ALA A 347 5.08 -2.62 -24.24
C ALA A 347 3.99 -1.55 -23.98
N ASP A 348 4.35 -0.27 -23.91
CA ASP A 348 3.46 0.86 -23.63
C ASP A 348 3.23 1.74 -24.88
N GLY A 349 2.98 1.12 -26.02
CA GLY A 349 2.77 1.83 -27.28
C GLY A 349 1.64 2.86 -27.26
N LEU A 350 0.63 2.65 -26.40
CA LEU A 350 -0.47 3.62 -26.22
C LEU A 350 0.03 4.95 -25.65
N ARG A 351 1.05 4.97 -24.82
CA ARG A 351 1.62 6.22 -24.29
C ARG A 351 2.30 7.04 -25.39
N LEU A 352 2.96 6.39 -26.34
CA LEU A 352 3.53 7.08 -27.51
C LEU A 352 2.44 7.61 -28.43
N ILE A 353 1.35 6.86 -28.60
CA ILE A 353 0.18 7.35 -29.35
C ILE A 353 -0.43 8.56 -28.63
N ASN A 354 -0.61 8.49 -27.33
CA ASN A 354 -1.10 9.62 -26.53
C ASN A 354 -0.16 10.82 -26.60
N ALA A 355 1.17 10.59 -26.61
CA ALA A 355 2.16 11.66 -26.78
C ALA A 355 2.00 12.41 -28.11
N ILE A 356 1.67 11.68 -29.20
CA ILE A 356 1.44 12.28 -30.52
C ILE A 356 0.07 12.97 -30.55
N GLN A 357 -0.99 12.31 -30.07
CA GLN A 357 -2.36 12.83 -30.13
C GLN A 357 -2.60 13.97 -29.12
N GLY A 358 -1.92 13.94 -28.00
CA GLY A 358 -2.02 14.94 -26.93
C GLY A 358 -0.99 16.07 -27.05
N ALA A 359 -0.12 16.04 -28.07
CA ALA A 359 0.83 17.11 -28.29
C ALA A 359 0.10 18.43 -28.55
N GLY A 360 0.38 19.44 -27.71
CA GLY A 360 -0.09 20.81 -27.93
C GLY A 360 0.67 21.50 -29.07
N ASP A 361 0.21 22.68 -29.49
CA ASP A 361 0.78 23.44 -30.59
C ASP A 361 2.26 23.82 -30.34
N GLU A 362 2.70 23.88 -29.10
CA GLU A 362 4.09 24.23 -28.73
C GLU A 362 5.04 23.02 -28.68
N VAL A 363 4.51 21.78 -28.69
CA VAL A 363 5.31 20.55 -28.72
C VAL A 363 5.81 20.29 -30.13
N THR A 364 7.12 20.42 -30.33
CA THR A 364 7.72 20.25 -31.65
C THR A 364 8.06 18.78 -31.95
N LEU A 365 8.26 18.47 -33.24
CA LEU A 365 8.77 17.17 -33.64
C LEU A 365 10.15 16.86 -33.01
N ALA A 366 10.97 17.88 -32.75
CA ALA A 366 12.25 17.71 -32.09
C ALA A 366 12.09 17.28 -30.64
N ASP A 367 11.08 17.78 -29.93
CA ASP A 367 10.78 17.37 -28.55
C ASP A 367 10.32 15.93 -28.49
N LEU A 368 9.44 15.49 -29.42
CA LEU A 368 8.99 14.10 -29.52
C LEU A 368 10.15 13.14 -29.87
N LYS A 369 11.06 13.55 -30.79
CA LYS A 369 12.25 12.77 -31.10
C LYS A 369 13.17 12.64 -29.89
N ARG A 370 13.41 13.72 -29.15
CA ARG A 370 14.20 13.71 -27.92
C ARG A 370 13.58 12.78 -26.86
N LEU A 371 12.26 12.78 -26.72
CA LEU A 371 11.56 11.84 -25.85
C LEU A 371 11.81 10.39 -26.25
N VAL A 372 11.57 10.05 -27.55
CA VAL A 372 11.75 8.67 -28.05
C VAL A 372 13.20 8.22 -27.93
N GLU A 373 14.15 9.05 -28.32
CA GLU A 373 15.60 8.77 -28.21
C GLU A 373 16.03 8.59 -26.74
N GLY A 374 15.53 9.47 -25.86
CA GLY A 374 15.83 9.43 -24.44
C GLY A 374 15.25 8.23 -23.72
N MET A 375 14.14 7.65 -24.23
CA MET A 375 13.46 6.50 -23.63
C MET A 375 13.68 5.20 -24.41
N ALA A 376 14.47 5.22 -25.50
CA ALA A 376 14.75 4.04 -26.29
C ALA A 376 15.39 2.93 -25.45
N GLY A 377 14.78 1.74 -25.44
CA GLY A 377 15.25 0.59 -24.67
C GLY A 377 15.15 0.76 -23.15
N ALA A 378 14.51 1.80 -22.65
CA ALA A 378 14.29 2.00 -21.24
C ALA A 378 13.09 1.20 -20.73
N ASP A 379 13.15 0.81 -19.45
CA ASP A 379 12.06 0.18 -18.71
C ASP A 379 11.53 1.15 -17.66
N ARG A 380 10.21 1.35 -17.64
CA ARG A 380 9.53 2.08 -16.59
C ARG A 380 9.38 1.22 -15.35
N LEU A 381 9.66 1.81 -14.18
CA LEU A 381 9.26 1.25 -12.90
C LEU A 381 7.92 1.85 -12.44
N SER A 382 7.16 1.08 -11.66
CA SER A 382 5.87 1.53 -11.13
C SER A 382 5.97 2.59 -10.02
N LEU A 383 7.18 3.01 -9.66
CA LEU A 383 7.41 4.09 -8.71
C LEU A 383 7.25 5.44 -9.40
N THR A 384 6.20 6.14 -9.06
CA THR A 384 5.88 7.47 -9.58
C THR A 384 5.75 8.44 -8.41
N PHE A 385 6.16 9.69 -8.63
CA PHE A 385 6.18 10.73 -7.63
C PHE A 385 5.32 11.90 -8.11
N ARG A 386 4.35 12.29 -7.29
CA ARG A 386 3.43 13.40 -7.51
C ARG A 386 3.58 14.42 -6.40
N PHE A 387 3.01 15.60 -6.63
CA PHE A 387 3.18 16.74 -5.76
C PHE A 387 1.81 17.23 -5.29
N GLU A 388 1.77 17.77 -4.08
CA GLU A 388 0.59 18.48 -3.57
C GLU A 388 0.26 19.67 -4.48
N ASP A 389 -1.02 20.00 -4.63
CA ASP A 389 -1.45 21.05 -5.55
C ASP A 389 -0.78 22.40 -5.24
N GLY A 390 -0.18 23.00 -6.28
CA GLY A 390 0.54 24.27 -6.16
C GLY A 390 1.82 24.22 -5.34
N SER A 391 2.35 23.04 -5.04
CA SER A 391 3.51 22.82 -4.18
C SER A 391 4.63 22.05 -4.90
N SER A 392 5.84 22.13 -4.38
CA SER A 392 6.96 21.23 -4.68
C SER A 392 7.09 20.08 -3.66
N GLN A 393 6.18 19.99 -2.70
CA GLN A 393 6.17 18.91 -1.71
C GLN A 393 5.53 17.65 -2.32
N LEU A 394 6.14 16.50 -2.07
CA LEU A 394 5.59 15.21 -2.46
C LEU A 394 4.27 14.94 -1.71
N ASP A 395 3.30 14.40 -2.41
CA ASP A 395 2.07 13.91 -1.79
C ASP A 395 2.33 12.72 -0.83
N PRO A 396 1.38 12.33 0.01
CA PRO A 396 1.58 11.26 1.00
C PRO A 396 2.02 9.93 0.38
N HIS A 397 1.43 9.53 -0.74
CA HIS A 397 1.78 8.27 -1.40
C HIS A 397 3.18 8.31 -2.01
N SER A 398 3.56 9.43 -2.60
CA SER A 398 4.90 9.64 -3.16
C SER A 398 5.98 9.63 -2.09
N ARG A 399 5.67 10.05 -0.87
CA ARG A 399 6.58 9.92 0.28
C ARG A 399 6.80 8.44 0.65
N GLU A 400 5.74 7.61 0.66
CA GLU A 400 5.88 6.16 0.86
C GLU A 400 6.70 5.50 -0.26
N ASN A 401 6.46 5.88 -1.53
CA ASN A 401 7.24 5.40 -2.67
C ASN A 401 8.72 5.79 -2.55
N LEU A 402 9.01 6.97 -1.98
CA LEU A 402 10.37 7.43 -1.75
C LEU A 402 11.09 6.58 -0.69
N ASP A 403 10.41 6.26 0.41
CA ASP A 403 10.92 5.40 1.47
C ASP A 403 11.13 3.95 0.96
N ASP A 404 10.22 3.46 0.12
CA ASP A 404 10.36 2.16 -0.53
C ASP A 404 11.57 2.14 -1.48
N LEU A 405 11.74 3.19 -2.31
CA LEU A 405 12.88 3.32 -3.20
C LEU A 405 14.20 3.38 -2.42
N ALA A 406 14.27 4.17 -1.35
CA ALA A 406 15.44 4.27 -0.50
C ALA A 406 15.89 2.88 -0.01
N ARG A 407 14.97 2.08 0.54
CA ARG A 407 15.24 0.71 1.01
C ARG A 407 15.69 -0.22 -0.12
N LEU A 408 15.10 -0.11 -1.31
CA LEU A 408 15.49 -0.92 -2.47
C LEU A 408 16.90 -0.60 -2.95
N LEU A 409 17.28 0.67 -2.92
CA LEU A 409 18.64 1.12 -3.27
C LEU A 409 19.67 0.68 -2.21
N GLU A 410 19.36 0.85 -0.93
CA GLU A 410 20.21 0.41 0.18
C GLU A 410 20.45 -1.10 0.17
N THR A 411 19.42 -1.88 -0.15
CA THR A 411 19.53 -3.35 -0.28
C THR A 411 20.17 -3.80 -1.59
N GLY A 412 20.44 -2.87 -2.51
CA GLY A 412 21.13 -3.14 -3.77
C GLY A 412 20.30 -3.86 -4.83
N VAL A 413 18.96 -3.77 -4.75
CA VAL A 413 18.04 -4.36 -5.74
C VAL A 413 18.32 -3.87 -7.15
N PHE A 414 18.72 -2.60 -7.31
CA PHE A 414 19.04 -1.98 -8.60
C PHE A 414 20.56 -1.83 -8.84
N ARG A 415 21.39 -2.66 -8.19
CA ARG A 415 22.84 -2.56 -8.35
C ARG A 415 23.26 -2.81 -9.80
N GLY A 416 23.96 -1.86 -10.39
CA GLY A 416 24.41 -1.91 -11.78
C GLY A 416 23.38 -1.44 -12.80
N GLU A 417 22.21 -1.03 -12.39
CA GLU A 417 21.19 -0.43 -13.26
C GLU A 417 21.42 1.09 -13.40
N ASN A 418 21.06 1.65 -14.55
CA ASN A 418 21.17 3.08 -14.81
C ASN A 418 19.81 3.75 -14.56
N LEU A 419 19.56 4.14 -13.32
CA LEU A 419 18.28 4.72 -12.89
C LEU A 419 18.19 6.20 -13.28
N VAL A 420 16.99 6.63 -13.70
CA VAL A 420 16.70 8.01 -14.10
C VAL A 420 15.34 8.44 -13.57
N PHE A 421 15.28 9.58 -12.90
CA PHE A 421 14.05 10.32 -12.64
C PHE A 421 13.69 11.15 -13.87
N ALA A 422 12.60 10.77 -14.55
CA ALA A 422 12.09 11.46 -15.71
C ALA A 422 10.92 12.37 -15.30
N GLY A 423 11.11 13.67 -15.39
CA GLY A 423 10.11 14.69 -15.04
C GLY A 423 9.18 14.99 -16.20
N PHE A 424 7.88 15.16 -15.88
CA PHE A 424 6.81 15.57 -16.80
C PHE A 424 5.98 16.71 -16.19
N SER A 425 5.38 17.50 -17.06
CA SER A 425 4.44 18.58 -16.70
C SER A 425 3.08 18.37 -17.35
N ASP A 426 2.09 19.16 -16.96
CA ASP A 426 0.92 19.41 -17.78
C ASP A 426 1.26 20.42 -18.91
N GLY A 427 0.34 20.57 -19.88
CA GLY A 427 0.49 21.47 -21.03
C GLY A 427 0.06 22.91 -20.76
N SER A 428 -0.02 23.36 -19.51
CA SER A 428 -0.37 24.73 -19.17
C SER A 428 0.86 25.64 -19.25
N GLY A 429 0.83 26.64 -20.13
CA GLY A 429 1.92 27.61 -20.29
C GLY A 429 2.90 27.25 -21.41
N ALA A 430 4.02 27.95 -21.50
CA ALA A 430 5.00 27.76 -22.57
C ALA A 430 5.78 26.43 -22.41
N ALA A 431 5.98 25.68 -23.50
CA ALA A 431 6.67 24.39 -23.51
C ALA A 431 8.09 24.48 -22.92
N SER A 432 8.81 25.58 -23.14
CA SER A 432 10.13 25.79 -22.54
C SER A 432 10.11 25.95 -21.03
N ALA A 433 9.07 26.61 -20.49
CA ALA A 433 8.85 26.72 -19.04
C ALA A 433 8.45 25.37 -18.45
N ASN A 434 7.60 24.60 -19.13
CA ASN A 434 7.18 23.27 -18.77
C ASN A 434 8.36 22.28 -18.74
N LEU A 435 9.28 22.39 -19.68
CA LEU A 435 10.51 21.60 -19.66
C LEU A 435 11.37 21.90 -18.41
N GLN A 436 11.54 23.20 -18.06
CA GLN A 436 12.29 23.57 -16.86
C GLN A 436 11.58 23.10 -15.59
N LEU A 437 10.26 23.31 -15.49
CA LEU A 437 9.47 22.90 -14.33
C LEU A 437 9.52 21.39 -14.11
N SER A 438 9.48 20.59 -15.19
CA SER A 438 9.60 19.14 -15.11
C SER A 438 10.99 18.70 -14.62
N ARG A 439 12.06 19.44 -15.00
CA ARG A 439 13.42 19.21 -14.49
C ARG A 439 13.52 19.53 -13.00
N ASP A 440 12.97 20.66 -12.57
CA ASP A 440 13.01 21.09 -11.17
C ASP A 440 12.27 20.10 -10.27
N ARG A 441 11.14 19.56 -10.74
CA ARG A 441 10.41 18.50 -10.04
C ARG A 441 11.23 17.22 -9.92
N ALA A 442 11.85 16.76 -10.98
CA ALA A 442 12.69 15.56 -10.94
C ALA A 442 13.90 15.75 -10.01
N GLN A 443 14.50 16.96 -10.01
CA GLN A 443 15.58 17.30 -9.08
C GLN A 443 15.07 17.30 -7.63
N SER A 444 13.89 17.84 -7.36
CA SER A 444 13.33 17.84 -5.98
C SER A 444 13.08 16.44 -5.43
N VAL A 445 12.74 15.45 -6.29
CA VAL A 445 12.63 14.04 -5.90
C VAL A 445 14.02 13.47 -5.58
N ALA A 446 15.04 13.74 -6.39
CA ALA A 446 16.41 13.30 -6.13
C ALA A 446 16.95 13.87 -4.81
N ASP A 447 16.71 15.17 -4.56
CA ASP A 447 17.10 15.84 -3.31
C ASP A 447 16.32 15.27 -2.09
N ALA A 448 15.06 14.90 -2.29
CA ALA A 448 14.26 14.25 -1.24
C ALA A 448 14.79 12.85 -0.92
N LEU A 449 15.17 12.06 -1.92
CA LEU A 449 15.79 10.76 -1.74
C LEU A 449 17.12 10.86 -0.97
N GLN A 450 17.98 11.82 -1.32
CA GLN A 450 19.25 12.05 -0.62
C GLN A 450 19.02 12.43 0.86
N ARG A 451 17.92 13.11 1.18
CA ARG A 451 17.60 13.47 2.59
C ARG A 451 17.09 12.27 3.39
N VAL A 452 16.32 11.37 2.76
CA VAL A 452 15.77 10.15 3.41
C VAL A 452 16.88 9.10 3.58
N ALA A 453 17.77 8.98 2.61
CA ALA A 453 18.87 8.00 2.61
C ALA A 453 20.24 8.72 2.40
N PRO A 454 20.73 9.42 3.42
CA PRO A 454 21.93 10.26 3.30
C PRO A 454 23.21 9.45 3.06
N ASP A 455 23.21 8.17 3.40
CA ASP A 455 24.37 7.27 3.24
C ASP A 455 24.46 6.65 1.83
N LEU A 456 23.48 6.90 0.95
CA LEU A 456 23.56 6.47 -0.44
C LEU A 456 24.65 7.26 -1.18
N GLY A 457 25.52 6.54 -1.87
CA GLY A 457 26.52 7.17 -2.74
C GLY A 457 25.87 7.97 -3.86
N ALA A 458 26.50 9.05 -4.28
CA ALA A 458 25.98 9.92 -5.35
C ALA A 458 25.82 9.20 -6.70
N ASP A 459 26.54 8.11 -6.93
CA ASP A 459 26.46 7.23 -8.09
C ASP A 459 25.24 6.30 -8.06
N ILE A 460 24.61 6.11 -6.89
CA ILE A 460 23.41 5.27 -6.69
C ILE A 460 22.15 6.12 -6.87
N ILE A 461 22.21 7.42 -6.58
CA ILE A 461 21.07 8.33 -6.76
C ILE A 461 20.67 8.39 -8.23
N PRO A 462 19.38 8.18 -8.58
CA PRO A 462 18.92 8.25 -9.97
C PRO A 462 19.26 9.60 -10.61
N LYS A 463 19.75 9.56 -11.86
CA LYS A 463 20.02 10.78 -12.65
C LYS A 463 18.70 11.49 -12.97
N VAL A 464 18.78 12.80 -13.22
CA VAL A 464 17.62 13.61 -13.56
C VAL A 464 17.53 13.85 -15.07
N ASP A 465 16.36 13.61 -15.65
CA ASP A 465 16.00 13.96 -17.00
C ASP A 465 14.62 14.62 -17.02
N ALA A 466 14.27 15.36 -18.08
CA ALA A 466 13.04 16.12 -18.16
C ALA A 466 12.49 16.19 -19.57
N TYR A 467 11.17 16.04 -19.70
CA TYR A 467 10.49 15.95 -20.98
C TYR A 467 9.31 16.95 -21.13
N GLY A 468 9.06 17.80 -20.09
CA GLY A 468 7.95 18.75 -20.12
C GLY A 468 6.61 18.06 -20.34
N GLU A 469 5.83 18.59 -21.27
CA GLU A 469 4.46 18.11 -21.58
C GLU A 469 4.41 17.05 -22.70
N THR A 470 5.55 16.48 -23.11
CA THR A 470 5.63 15.64 -24.32
C THR A 470 5.01 14.25 -24.18
N MET A 471 4.66 13.77 -22.98
CA MET A 471 4.08 12.44 -22.79
C MET A 471 2.92 12.48 -21.76
N PRO A 472 1.77 13.04 -22.15
CA PRO A 472 0.61 13.11 -21.28
C PRO A 472 0.05 11.72 -20.98
N LEU A 473 -0.34 11.50 -19.71
CA LEU A 473 -1.10 10.32 -19.27
C LEU A 473 -2.60 10.54 -19.42
N ALA A 474 -3.03 11.79 -19.26
CA ALA A 474 -4.42 12.19 -19.27
C ALA A 474 -4.60 13.53 -19.99
N CYS A 475 -5.84 13.82 -20.30
CA CYS A 475 -6.28 15.01 -21.00
C CYS A 475 -6.09 16.29 -20.16
N ASP A 476 -5.35 17.25 -20.64
CA ASP A 476 -5.01 18.51 -19.95
C ASP A 476 -6.16 19.50 -19.78
N ILE A 477 -7.30 19.27 -20.46
CA ILE A 477 -8.46 20.16 -20.32
C ILE A 477 -9.14 20.07 -18.95
N THR A 478 -8.83 19.05 -18.14
CA THR A 478 -9.39 18.86 -16.81
C THR A 478 -8.34 19.04 -15.71
N ALA A 479 -8.75 19.55 -14.54
CA ALA A 479 -7.83 19.67 -13.40
C ALA A 479 -7.25 18.30 -12.95
N PRO A 480 -8.05 17.21 -12.82
CA PRO A 480 -7.51 15.88 -12.52
C PRO A 480 -6.53 15.38 -13.59
N GLY A 481 -6.79 15.61 -14.88
CA GLY A 481 -5.87 15.22 -15.95
C GLY A 481 -4.53 15.94 -15.87
N ARG A 482 -4.56 17.25 -15.63
CA ARG A 482 -3.32 18.04 -15.39
C ARG A 482 -2.55 17.51 -14.19
N GLN A 483 -3.25 17.13 -13.10
CA GLN A 483 -2.61 16.56 -11.92
C GLN A 483 -1.91 15.24 -12.24
N LEU A 484 -2.53 14.36 -13.03
CA LEU A 484 -1.90 13.11 -13.50
C LEU A 484 -0.66 13.36 -14.36
N ASN A 485 -0.64 14.44 -15.13
CA ASN A 485 0.48 14.78 -16.01
C ASN A 485 1.66 15.39 -15.24
N ARG A 486 1.43 16.10 -14.15
CA ARG A 486 2.47 16.65 -13.24
C ARG A 486 3.09 15.56 -12.39
N ARG A 487 4.12 14.87 -12.90
CA ARG A 487 4.72 13.71 -12.25
C ARG A 487 6.21 13.56 -12.52
N VAL A 488 6.85 12.74 -11.72
CA VAL A 488 8.20 12.21 -11.95
C VAL A 488 8.12 10.69 -11.93
N GLU A 489 8.61 10.05 -12.97
CA GLU A 489 8.65 8.60 -13.12
C GLU A 489 10.07 8.07 -12.93
N LEU A 490 10.19 6.88 -12.36
CA LEU A 490 11.48 6.19 -12.26
C LEU A 490 11.65 5.24 -13.46
N TRP A 491 12.78 5.38 -14.14
CA TRP A 491 13.12 4.58 -15.31
C TRP A 491 14.47 3.93 -15.16
N ILE A 492 14.63 2.73 -15.75
CA ILE A 492 15.92 2.06 -15.95
C ILE A 492 16.31 2.23 -17.41
N LYS A 493 17.39 2.97 -17.68
CA LYS A 493 17.92 3.12 -19.04
C LYS A 493 18.99 2.08 -19.33
N PRO A 494 19.14 1.64 -20.61
CA PRO A 494 20.27 0.78 -20.99
C PRO A 494 21.59 1.42 -20.57
N GLY A 495 22.52 0.63 -20.04
CA GLY A 495 23.88 1.10 -19.85
C GLY A 495 24.43 1.57 -21.20
N LEU A 496 25.28 2.61 -21.18
CA LEU A 496 26.00 3.02 -22.37
C LEU A 496 26.94 1.88 -22.78
N THR A 497 26.44 0.91 -23.55
CA THR A 497 27.30 0.01 -24.28
C THR A 497 27.97 0.86 -25.37
N ASN A 498 29.29 0.97 -25.30
CA ASN A 498 30.11 1.52 -26.39
C ASN A 498 30.04 0.56 -27.61
N THR A 499 28.85 0.41 -28.18
CA THR A 499 28.69 -0.24 -29.46
C THR A 499 28.65 0.84 -30.50
N PRO A 500 29.62 0.94 -31.43
CA PRO A 500 29.55 1.89 -32.53
C PRO A 500 28.29 1.58 -33.32
N ALA A 501 27.56 2.62 -33.69
CA ALA A 501 26.40 2.54 -34.58
C ALA A 501 26.78 1.83 -35.88
N PRO A 502 25.88 1.00 -36.44
CA PRO A 502 26.11 0.30 -37.69
C PRO A 502 26.28 1.24 -38.88
#